data_68faa9e570ea0af84ed5b60094e67d14
#
_entry.id   68faa9e570ea0af84ed5b60094e67d14
#
_cell.length_a   1.000
_cell.length_b   1.000
_cell.length_c   1.000
_cell.angle_alpha   90.00
_cell.angle_beta   90.00
_cell.angle_gamma   90.00
#
_symmetry.space_group_name_H-M   'P 1'
#
loop_
_entity.id
_entity.type
_entity.pdbx_description
1 polymer ?
#
loop_
_entity_poly.entity_id
_entity_poly.type
_entity_poly.pdbx_seq_one_letter_code
_entity_poly.pdbx_strand_id
1 'polypeptide(L)'
;MVIRVLDQNYFVLQTLPSETGLLQYVCRNVAENDGHLYRIVNIPLEETTPAMISWLNDIWRAGRFHELRQYAVEKDSLQIVADCGSEAALPLEEILEEEKPGLSERIDMGGKFLQRLILSDVPVFFAINAMDAEHVRFTRSLDCCFTFELEDLKNFASADPTRVYHRIRAVLRKLFSDELRDRKMPELKDLLDRILQLEFSDTMEIYKAWLPIAEQYAGVDEEKLEKQGFFSVLKEKLKKISGFLKKAFTLVILGMAIAYLLFSIKNFTKPTVQKDIYKTIGDMTIISHIESETEESHE
;
A
#
# COMPACT_ATOMS: atom_id res chain seq x y z
N MET A 1 42.07 -0.88 11.76
CA MET A 1 42.62 -1.34 10.46
C MET A 1 42.37 -0.24 9.43
N VAL A 2 43.32 -0.05 8.51
CA VAL A 2 43.15 0.89 7.39
C VAL A 2 43.20 0.09 6.09
N ILE A 3 42.21 0.33 5.23
CA ILE A 3 42.12 -0.22 3.89
C ILE A 3 42.48 0.89 2.92
N ARG A 4 43.34 0.62 1.96
CA ARG A 4 43.65 1.54 0.88
C ARG A 4 42.93 1.07 -0.38
N VAL A 5 42.20 1.98 -1.02
CA VAL A 5 41.61 1.75 -2.32
C VAL A 5 42.07 2.90 -3.22
N LEU A 6 42.80 2.53 -4.29
CA LEU A 6 43.51 3.48 -5.15
C LEU A 6 44.42 4.42 -4.34
N ASP A 7 44.08 5.70 -4.32
CA ASP A 7 44.82 6.77 -3.65
C ASP A 7 44.20 7.22 -2.30
N GLN A 8 43.06 6.61 -1.90
CA GLN A 8 42.37 6.92 -0.67
C GLN A 8 42.57 5.86 0.42
N ASN A 9 42.59 6.33 1.68
CA ASN A 9 42.70 5.48 2.85
C ASN A 9 41.42 5.54 3.66
N TYR A 10 40.93 4.37 4.04
CA TYR A 10 39.70 4.20 4.80
C TYR A 10 39.98 3.52 6.12
N PHE A 11 39.57 4.16 7.22
CA PHE A 11 39.65 3.58 8.54
C PHE A 11 38.44 2.69 8.79
N VAL A 12 38.68 1.40 9.04
CA VAL A 12 37.64 0.41 9.30
C VAL A 12 37.05 0.62 10.68
N LEU A 13 35.75 0.88 10.74
CA LEU A 13 34.96 0.96 11.96
C LEU A 13 34.40 -0.41 12.33
N GLN A 14 33.87 -1.13 11.35
CA GLN A 14 33.20 -2.40 11.54
C GLN A 14 33.45 -3.32 10.35
N THR A 15 33.58 -4.62 10.64
CA THR A 15 33.53 -5.68 9.63
C THR A 15 32.14 -6.28 9.66
N LEU A 16 31.48 -6.34 8.51
CA LEU A 16 30.14 -6.90 8.41
C LEU A 16 30.21 -8.38 8.08
N PRO A 17 29.40 -9.22 8.73
CA PRO A 17 29.22 -10.60 8.31
C PRO A 17 28.57 -10.61 6.92
N SER A 18 28.97 -11.55 6.08
CA SER A 18 28.39 -11.77 4.77
C SER A 18 27.95 -13.23 4.66
N GLU A 19 26.74 -13.44 4.16
CA GLU A 19 26.22 -14.80 3.89
C GLU A 19 26.99 -15.47 2.74
N THR A 20 27.54 -14.68 1.84
CA THR A 20 28.32 -15.15 0.67
C THR A 20 29.80 -15.37 0.98
N GLY A 21 30.26 -15.03 2.20
CA GLY A 21 31.66 -15.08 2.58
C GLY A 21 32.51 -13.92 2.07
N LEU A 22 31.91 -12.91 1.44
CA LEU A 22 32.60 -11.68 1.02
C LEU A 22 33.03 -10.83 2.22
N LEU A 23 34.20 -10.22 2.13
CA LEU A 23 34.65 -9.28 3.16
C LEU A 23 34.04 -7.90 2.91
N GLN A 24 33.20 -7.46 3.81
CA GLN A 24 32.59 -6.15 3.78
C GLN A 24 32.98 -5.32 5.02
N TYR A 25 33.20 -4.04 4.81
CA TYR A 25 33.65 -3.14 5.85
C TYR A 25 32.84 -1.84 5.85
N VAL A 26 32.46 -1.35 7.02
CA VAL A 26 32.01 0.02 7.24
C VAL A 26 33.22 0.85 7.64
N CYS A 27 33.47 1.94 6.94
CA CYS A 27 34.67 2.73 7.05
C CYS A 27 34.39 4.23 7.09
N ARG A 28 35.38 5.00 7.57
CA ARG A 28 35.49 6.45 7.33
C ARG A 28 36.65 6.74 6.41
N ASN A 29 36.50 7.73 5.53
CA ASN A 29 37.64 8.23 4.78
C ASN A 29 38.59 8.98 5.73
N VAL A 30 39.88 8.65 5.68
CA VAL A 30 40.89 9.27 6.58
C VAL A 30 41.16 10.72 6.20
N ALA A 31 41.03 11.07 4.91
CA ALA A 31 41.28 12.41 4.39
C ALA A 31 40.08 13.36 4.52
N GLU A 32 38.89 12.81 4.51
CA GLU A 32 37.61 13.54 4.59
C GLU A 32 37.06 13.44 6.02
N ASN A 33 36.98 14.55 6.74
CA ASN A 33 36.38 14.59 8.08
C ASN A 33 34.93 15.10 7.98
N ASP A 34 34.19 14.50 7.05
CA ASP A 34 32.82 14.92 6.68
C ASP A 34 31.73 14.16 7.46
N GLY A 35 32.11 13.21 8.31
CA GLY A 35 31.16 12.36 9.05
C GLY A 35 30.41 11.36 8.18
N HIS A 36 30.86 11.11 6.94
CA HIS A 36 30.28 10.12 6.06
C HIS A 36 30.80 8.72 6.37
N LEU A 37 29.94 7.75 6.18
CA LEU A 37 30.26 6.33 6.20
C LEU A 37 30.41 5.81 4.77
N TYR A 38 31.36 4.93 4.61
CA TYR A 38 31.63 4.25 3.35
C TYR A 38 31.54 2.74 3.57
N ARG A 39 30.90 2.05 2.65
CA ARG A 39 30.95 0.58 2.60
C ARG A 39 31.97 0.15 1.57
N ILE A 40 32.91 -0.69 2.00
CA ILE A 40 33.91 -1.29 1.13
C ILE A 40 33.62 -2.78 1.06
N VAL A 41 33.56 -3.29 -0.16
CA VAL A 41 33.45 -4.72 -0.44
C VAL A 41 34.64 -5.19 -1.25
N ASN A 42 35.21 -6.34 -0.83
CA ASN A 42 36.25 -7.03 -1.57
C ASN A 42 35.68 -8.30 -2.19
N ILE A 43 35.60 -8.34 -3.51
CA ILE A 43 35.07 -9.46 -4.28
C ILE A 43 36.28 -10.20 -4.89
N PRO A 44 36.52 -11.49 -4.61
CA PRO A 44 37.58 -12.26 -5.24
C PRO A 44 37.44 -12.22 -6.77
N LEU A 45 38.58 -12.12 -7.49
CA LEU A 45 38.54 -12.05 -8.97
C LEU A 45 37.94 -13.31 -9.62
N GLU A 46 38.07 -14.47 -9.00
CA GLU A 46 37.37 -15.69 -9.43
C GLU A 46 35.86 -15.60 -9.40
N GLU A 47 35.31 -14.69 -8.56
CA GLU A 47 33.90 -14.39 -8.48
C GLU A 47 33.48 -13.18 -9.34
N THR A 48 34.45 -12.49 -9.91
CA THR A 48 34.25 -11.28 -10.70
C THR A 48 34.19 -11.64 -12.19
N THR A 49 33.12 -11.26 -12.84
CA THR A 49 32.94 -11.45 -14.28
C THR A 49 33.39 -10.21 -15.08
N PRO A 50 33.92 -10.36 -16.30
CA PRO A 50 34.19 -9.21 -17.16
C PRO A 50 32.97 -8.34 -17.41
N ALA A 51 31.76 -8.92 -17.45
CA ALA A 51 30.49 -8.21 -17.60
C ALA A 51 30.21 -7.29 -16.39
N MET A 52 30.50 -7.74 -15.16
CA MET A 52 30.38 -6.95 -13.95
C MET A 52 31.32 -5.73 -13.99
N ILE A 53 32.58 -5.92 -14.36
CA ILE A 53 33.56 -4.83 -14.46
C ILE A 53 33.10 -3.82 -15.55
N SER A 54 32.67 -4.32 -16.71
CA SER A 54 32.13 -3.46 -17.77
C SER A 54 30.93 -2.63 -17.30
N TRP A 55 30.00 -3.27 -16.62
CA TRP A 55 28.81 -2.60 -16.08
C TRP A 55 29.17 -1.52 -15.05
N LEU A 56 30.08 -1.80 -14.10
CA LEU A 56 30.58 -0.80 -13.14
C LEU A 56 31.27 0.37 -13.85
N ASN A 57 32.07 0.07 -14.89
CA ASN A 57 32.75 1.09 -15.68
C ASN A 57 31.75 1.96 -16.46
N ASP A 58 30.68 1.39 -17.00
CA ASP A 58 29.64 2.12 -17.71
C ASP A 58 28.88 3.07 -16.76
N ILE A 59 28.53 2.61 -15.56
CA ILE A 59 27.92 3.44 -14.50
C ILE A 59 28.86 4.60 -14.15
N TRP A 60 30.12 4.29 -13.88
CA TRP A 60 31.12 5.27 -13.50
C TRP A 60 31.38 6.33 -14.59
N ARG A 61 31.54 5.91 -15.83
CA ARG A 61 31.75 6.82 -16.97
C ARG A 61 30.53 7.69 -17.28
N ALA A 62 29.35 7.16 -17.09
CA ALA A 62 28.12 7.92 -17.29
C ALA A 62 27.88 8.97 -16.21
N GLY A 63 28.66 8.99 -15.12
CA GLY A 63 28.42 9.85 -13.97
C GLY A 63 27.11 9.57 -13.25
N ARG A 64 26.57 8.36 -13.45
CA ARG A 64 25.37 7.86 -12.79
C ARG A 64 25.72 7.22 -11.47
N PHE A 65 24.80 7.19 -10.55
CA PHE A 65 25.00 6.59 -9.24
C PHE A 65 26.12 7.29 -8.43
N HIS A 66 25.84 8.48 -7.94
CA HIS A 66 26.80 9.34 -7.25
C HIS A 66 27.35 8.72 -5.95
N GLU A 67 26.66 7.74 -5.39
CA GLU A 67 27.08 6.99 -4.20
C GLU A 67 28.20 5.99 -4.51
N LEU A 68 28.39 5.56 -5.75
CA LEU A 68 29.55 4.78 -6.14
C LEU A 68 30.78 5.70 -6.19
N ARG A 69 31.56 5.75 -5.10
CA ARG A 69 32.72 6.65 -4.98
C ARG A 69 33.88 6.22 -5.83
N GLN A 70 34.18 4.94 -5.80
CA GLN A 70 35.26 4.38 -6.61
C GLN A 70 35.15 2.85 -6.67
N TYR A 71 35.81 2.27 -7.64
CA TYR A 71 36.10 0.86 -7.69
C TYR A 71 37.51 0.63 -8.21
N ALA A 72 38.14 -0.44 -7.78
CA ALA A 72 39.47 -0.81 -8.20
C ALA A 72 39.58 -2.32 -8.47
N VAL A 73 40.21 -2.69 -9.58
CA VAL A 73 40.56 -4.09 -9.85
C VAL A 73 42.01 -4.25 -9.43
N GLU A 74 42.23 -4.97 -8.35
CA GLU A 74 43.54 -5.30 -7.84
C GLU A 74 43.94 -6.71 -8.29
N LYS A 75 45.14 -7.17 -7.88
CA LYS A 75 45.70 -8.42 -8.34
C LYS A 75 44.80 -9.62 -8.04
N ASP A 76 44.11 -9.62 -6.89
CA ASP A 76 43.35 -10.77 -6.37
C ASP A 76 41.89 -10.46 -6.11
N SER A 77 41.44 -9.18 -6.25
CA SER A 77 40.09 -8.77 -5.92
C SER A 77 39.61 -7.54 -6.69
N LEU A 78 38.30 -7.44 -6.84
CA LEU A 78 37.59 -6.21 -7.17
C LEU A 78 37.16 -5.54 -5.87
N GLN A 79 37.62 -4.32 -5.66
CA GLN A 79 37.19 -3.47 -4.53
C GLN A 79 36.17 -2.45 -5.00
N ILE A 80 35.08 -2.31 -4.26
CA ILE A 80 34.03 -1.33 -4.54
C ILE A 80 33.81 -0.50 -3.27
N VAL A 81 33.78 0.81 -3.43
CA VAL A 81 33.52 1.78 -2.36
C VAL A 81 32.23 2.52 -2.64
N ALA A 82 31.25 2.36 -1.78
CA ALA A 82 29.97 3.07 -1.82
C ALA A 82 29.83 4.03 -0.63
N ASP A 83 29.38 5.24 -0.89
CA ASP A 83 28.99 6.22 0.14
C ASP A 83 27.64 5.80 0.74
N CYS A 84 27.57 5.66 2.04
CA CYS A 84 26.38 5.29 2.80
C CYS A 84 25.74 6.51 3.52
N GLY A 85 26.20 7.71 3.22
CA GLY A 85 25.73 8.95 3.83
C GLY A 85 26.28 9.19 5.22
N SER A 86 25.60 10.07 5.96
CA SER A 86 26.03 10.49 7.28
C SER A 86 26.00 9.37 8.32
N GLU A 87 27.03 9.30 9.17
CA GLU A 87 27.07 8.41 10.34
C GLU A 87 25.91 8.67 11.32
N ALA A 88 25.43 9.93 11.40
CA ALA A 88 24.32 10.32 12.25
C ALA A 88 22.94 9.92 11.70
N ALA A 89 22.88 9.30 10.52
CA ALA A 89 21.62 8.85 9.95
C ALA A 89 21.17 7.54 10.60
N LEU A 90 19.88 7.49 10.98
CA LEU A 90 19.24 6.32 11.59
C LEU A 90 18.44 5.55 10.54
N PRO A 91 18.34 4.20 10.64
CA PRO A 91 17.43 3.40 9.85
C PRO A 91 15.98 3.90 9.94
N LEU A 92 15.20 3.71 8.89
CA LEU A 92 13.81 4.15 8.84
C LEU A 92 12.98 3.65 10.03
N GLU A 93 13.15 2.41 10.45
CA GLU A 93 12.44 1.86 11.61
C GLU A 93 12.81 2.58 12.90
N GLU A 94 14.10 2.74 13.13
CA GLU A 94 14.65 3.35 14.33
C GLU A 94 14.20 4.80 14.48
N ILE A 95 14.25 5.59 13.39
CA ILE A 95 13.79 6.99 13.44
C ILE A 95 12.28 7.10 13.69
N LEU A 96 11.47 6.18 13.15
CA LEU A 96 10.04 6.15 13.40
C LEU A 96 9.69 5.76 14.84
N GLU A 97 10.49 4.90 15.47
CA GLU A 97 10.26 4.44 16.84
C GLU A 97 10.82 5.40 17.89
N GLU A 98 12.02 5.95 17.68
CA GLU A 98 12.72 6.80 18.64
C GLU A 98 12.30 8.26 18.54
N GLU A 99 12.39 8.86 17.35
CA GLU A 99 12.12 10.29 17.15
C GLU A 99 10.62 10.59 16.97
N LYS A 100 9.83 9.59 16.56
CA LYS A 100 8.38 9.68 16.35
C LYS A 100 7.96 10.91 15.55
N PRO A 101 8.50 11.08 14.33
CA PRO A 101 8.25 12.27 13.53
C PRO A 101 6.76 12.48 13.29
N GLY A 102 6.30 13.73 13.41
CA GLY A 102 4.93 14.12 13.12
C GLY A 102 4.56 13.94 11.65
N LEU A 103 3.29 14.06 11.32
CA LEU A 103 2.80 13.85 9.95
C LEU A 103 3.54 14.73 8.93
N SER A 104 3.73 16.01 9.24
CA SER A 104 4.44 16.96 8.34
C SER A 104 5.88 16.53 8.07
N GLU A 105 6.58 16.05 9.09
CA GLU A 105 7.95 15.55 8.97
C GLU A 105 7.99 14.27 8.15
N ARG A 106 7.04 13.34 8.34
CA ARG A 106 6.94 12.12 7.53
C ARG A 106 6.61 12.41 6.07
N ILE A 107 5.84 13.46 5.79
CA ILE A 107 5.59 13.93 4.43
C ILE A 107 6.89 14.45 3.80
N ASP A 108 7.68 15.23 4.53
CA ASP A 108 9.00 15.69 4.07
C ASP A 108 9.95 14.51 3.84
N MET A 109 9.99 13.54 4.76
CA MET A 109 10.76 12.29 4.59
C MET A 109 10.37 11.53 3.31
N GLY A 110 9.09 11.39 3.04
CA GLY A 110 8.59 10.75 1.82
C GLY A 110 9.03 11.49 0.54
N GLY A 111 8.96 12.82 0.58
CA GLY A 111 9.43 13.67 -0.51
C GLY A 111 10.94 13.55 -0.73
N LYS A 112 11.75 13.65 0.33
CA LYS A 112 13.21 13.54 0.27
C LYS A 112 13.66 12.14 -0.17
N PHE A 113 12.97 11.09 0.26
CA PHE A 113 13.22 9.72 -0.21
C PHE A 113 13.05 9.61 -1.74
N LEU A 114 11.93 10.08 -2.29
CA LEU A 114 11.68 10.05 -3.73
C LEU A 114 12.66 10.94 -4.50
N GLN A 115 12.96 12.15 -3.98
CA GLN A 115 13.97 13.04 -4.57
C GLN A 115 15.35 12.38 -4.59
N ARG A 116 15.76 11.72 -3.50
CA ARG A 116 17.05 11.05 -3.42
C ARG A 116 17.16 9.96 -4.48
N LEU A 117 16.13 9.16 -4.68
CA LEU A 117 16.12 8.13 -5.72
C LEU A 117 16.32 8.71 -7.13
N ILE A 118 15.66 9.84 -7.42
CA ILE A 118 15.77 10.51 -8.71
C ILE A 118 17.15 11.11 -8.89
N LEU A 119 17.65 11.86 -7.91
CA LEU A 119 18.92 12.58 -7.98
C LEU A 119 20.13 11.67 -8.02
N SER A 120 20.07 10.53 -7.34
CA SER A 120 21.17 9.57 -7.28
C SER A 120 21.27 8.72 -8.55
N ASP A 121 20.22 8.68 -9.37
CA ASP A 121 20.13 7.80 -10.55
C ASP A 121 20.64 6.37 -10.26
N VAL A 122 20.11 5.82 -9.15
CA VAL A 122 20.56 4.52 -8.61
C VAL A 122 20.22 3.41 -9.59
N PRO A 123 21.19 2.59 -10.03
CA PRO A 123 20.89 1.45 -10.87
C PRO A 123 19.94 0.47 -10.21
N VAL A 124 19.07 -0.17 -11.01
CA VAL A 124 18.00 -1.06 -10.55
C VAL A 124 18.48 -2.08 -9.52
N PHE A 125 19.62 -2.70 -9.75
CA PHE A 125 20.19 -3.68 -8.82
C PHE A 125 20.43 -3.09 -7.42
N PHE A 126 21.11 -1.93 -7.35
CA PHE A 126 21.37 -1.27 -6.07
C PHE A 126 20.11 -0.71 -5.44
N ALA A 127 19.20 -0.16 -6.27
CA ALA A 127 17.95 0.38 -5.79
C ALA A 127 17.09 -0.68 -5.07
N ILE A 128 16.98 -1.89 -5.62
CA ILE A 128 16.25 -2.98 -4.99
C ILE A 128 16.82 -3.32 -3.61
N ASN A 129 18.13 -3.33 -3.48
CA ASN A 129 18.85 -3.74 -2.27
C ASN A 129 18.94 -2.62 -1.22
N ALA A 130 18.82 -1.36 -1.63
CA ALA A 130 18.92 -0.19 -0.75
C ALA A 130 17.55 0.32 -0.22
N MET A 131 16.43 -0.20 -0.75
CA MET A 131 15.12 0.30 -0.42
C MET A 131 14.33 -0.64 0.50
N ASP A 132 14.87 -0.94 1.66
CA ASP A 132 14.12 -1.54 2.75
C ASP A 132 14.28 -0.71 4.04
N ALA A 133 13.61 -1.13 5.11
CA ALA A 133 13.55 -0.36 6.34
C ALA A 133 14.90 -0.20 7.06
N GLU A 134 15.85 -1.10 6.81
CA GLU A 134 17.19 -1.08 7.41
C GLU A 134 18.17 -0.24 6.60
N HIS A 135 18.01 -0.21 5.28
CA HIS A 135 18.93 0.42 4.36
C HIS A 135 18.54 1.84 3.96
N VAL A 136 17.24 2.20 4.08
CA VAL A 136 16.79 3.59 3.98
C VAL A 136 17.01 4.28 5.31
N ARG A 137 17.85 5.31 5.32
CA ARG A 137 18.26 6.02 6.53
C ARG A 137 17.95 7.51 6.42
N PHE A 138 17.68 8.14 7.54
CA PHE A 138 17.43 9.57 7.62
C PHE A 138 18.30 10.20 8.71
N THR A 139 18.82 11.39 8.43
CA THR A 139 19.44 12.24 9.43
C THR A 139 18.37 12.92 10.29
N ARG A 140 18.77 13.57 11.39
CA ARG A 140 17.84 14.42 12.17
C ARG A 140 17.32 15.63 11.38
N SER A 141 18.03 16.08 10.34
CA SER A 141 17.55 17.08 9.38
C SER A 141 16.61 16.49 8.32
N LEU A 142 16.24 15.23 8.48
CA LEU A 142 15.39 14.44 7.58
C LEU A 142 15.98 14.21 6.19
N ASP A 143 17.30 14.38 6.01
CA ASP A 143 17.94 14.07 4.73
C ASP A 143 18.06 12.55 4.56
N CYS A 144 17.63 12.08 3.39
CA CYS A 144 17.61 10.67 3.06
C CYS A 144 18.95 10.20 2.50
N CYS A 145 19.43 9.08 2.98
CA CYS A 145 20.59 8.35 2.42
C CYS A 145 20.32 6.84 2.39
N PHE A 146 21.11 6.14 1.61
CA PHE A 146 20.98 4.70 1.42
C PHE A 146 22.23 3.98 1.89
N THR A 147 22.03 2.82 2.52
CA THR A 147 23.10 1.88 2.79
C THR A 147 23.00 0.76 1.76
N PHE A 148 23.98 0.65 0.87
CA PHE A 148 23.94 -0.33 -0.20
C PHE A 148 24.46 -1.68 0.26
N GLU A 149 23.65 -2.71 0.08
CA GLU A 149 24.14 -4.09 0.17
C GLU A 149 24.83 -4.45 -1.14
N LEU A 150 26.09 -4.84 -1.04
CA LEU A 150 26.93 -5.15 -2.20
C LEU A 150 27.13 -6.67 -2.35
N GLU A 151 26.29 -7.45 -1.68
CA GLU A 151 26.24 -8.89 -1.87
C GLU A 151 25.56 -9.21 -3.20
N ASP A 152 25.86 -10.39 -3.71
CA ASP A 152 25.20 -10.95 -4.90
C ASP A 152 25.35 -10.11 -6.19
N LEU A 153 26.40 -9.31 -6.29
CA LEU A 153 26.70 -8.52 -7.50
C LEU A 153 26.75 -9.37 -8.79
N LYS A 154 26.91 -10.68 -8.70
CA LYS A 154 26.86 -11.60 -9.85
C LYS A 154 25.50 -11.55 -10.57
N ASN A 155 24.45 -11.21 -9.85
CA ASN A 155 23.07 -11.16 -10.36
C ASN A 155 22.63 -9.76 -10.83
N PHE A 156 23.57 -8.82 -11.01
CA PHE A 156 23.25 -7.45 -11.42
C PHE A 156 22.40 -7.37 -12.70
N ALA A 157 22.62 -8.27 -13.65
CA ALA A 157 21.89 -8.29 -14.93
C ALA A 157 20.48 -8.88 -14.85
N SER A 158 20.17 -9.63 -13.78
CA SER A 158 18.86 -10.27 -13.57
C SER A 158 17.92 -9.45 -12.70
N ALA A 159 18.31 -8.24 -12.30
CA ALA A 159 17.50 -7.37 -11.46
C ALA A 159 16.22 -6.93 -12.21
N ASP A 160 15.07 -7.30 -11.66
CA ASP A 160 13.77 -6.93 -12.22
C ASP A 160 13.39 -5.49 -11.83
N PRO A 161 13.25 -4.56 -12.80
CA PRO A 161 12.89 -3.17 -12.51
C PRO A 161 11.57 -3.02 -11.76
N THR A 162 10.62 -3.94 -11.91
CA THR A 162 9.33 -3.86 -11.22
C THR A 162 9.47 -3.95 -9.70
N ARG A 163 10.51 -4.63 -9.21
CA ARG A 163 10.81 -4.71 -7.78
C ARG A 163 11.14 -3.36 -7.15
N VAL A 164 11.67 -2.40 -7.93
CA VAL A 164 11.92 -1.03 -7.47
C VAL A 164 10.62 -0.38 -7.02
N TYR A 165 9.55 -0.51 -7.80
CA TYR A 165 8.23 0.04 -7.45
C TYR A 165 7.64 -0.61 -6.19
N HIS A 166 7.80 -1.92 -6.04
CA HIS A 166 7.38 -2.61 -4.82
C HIS A 166 8.15 -2.11 -3.58
N ARG A 167 9.45 -1.83 -3.73
CA ARG A 167 10.28 -1.28 -2.65
C ARG A 167 9.89 0.16 -2.32
N ILE A 168 9.72 1.04 -3.31
CA ILE A 168 9.21 2.42 -3.10
C ILE A 168 7.88 2.38 -2.34
N ARG A 169 6.95 1.54 -2.78
CA ARG A 169 5.67 1.35 -2.11
C ARG A 169 5.82 0.89 -0.66
N ALA A 170 6.73 -0.03 -0.39
CA ALA A 170 6.98 -0.54 0.96
C ALA A 170 7.48 0.57 1.90
N VAL A 171 8.44 1.38 1.46
CA VAL A 171 8.96 2.52 2.24
C VAL A 171 7.86 3.54 2.54
N LEU A 172 7.12 3.98 1.52
CA LEU A 172 6.01 4.93 1.70
C LEU A 172 4.92 4.35 2.62
N ARG A 173 4.61 3.08 2.47
CA ARG A 173 3.65 2.40 3.35
C ARG A 173 4.13 2.30 4.80
N LYS A 174 5.43 2.15 5.03
CA LYS A 174 6.02 2.13 6.37
C LYS A 174 5.94 3.51 7.01
N LEU A 175 6.30 4.57 6.28
CA LEU A 175 6.23 5.96 6.74
C LEU A 175 4.80 6.37 7.20
N PHE A 176 3.77 5.87 6.53
CA PHE A 176 2.37 6.27 6.75
C PHE A 176 1.47 5.11 7.19
N SER A 177 2.03 4.16 7.96
CA SER A 177 1.32 2.94 8.37
C SER A 177 0.01 3.24 9.12
N ASP A 178 0.03 4.23 10.01
CA ASP A 178 -1.12 4.58 10.86
C ASP A 178 -2.22 5.30 10.05
N GLU A 179 -1.85 6.26 9.21
CA GLU A 179 -2.79 6.99 8.36
C GLU A 179 -3.47 6.06 7.35
N LEU A 180 -2.73 5.11 6.82
CA LEU A 180 -3.28 4.12 5.88
C LEU A 180 -4.21 3.12 6.58
N ARG A 181 -3.85 2.67 7.80
CA ARG A 181 -4.69 1.80 8.62
C ARG A 181 -6.01 2.49 8.96
N ASP A 182 -5.95 3.75 9.36
CA ASP A 182 -7.10 4.54 9.79
C ASP A 182 -7.82 5.25 8.63
N ARG A 183 -7.37 5.03 7.39
CA ARG A 183 -7.93 5.61 6.15
C ARG A 183 -7.98 7.14 6.16
N LYS A 184 -6.99 7.76 6.78
CA LYS A 184 -6.88 9.21 6.92
C LYS A 184 -6.35 9.89 5.64
N MET A 185 -5.63 9.16 4.79
CA MET A 185 -5.02 9.63 3.55
C MET A 185 -5.45 8.75 2.35
N PRO A 186 -6.67 8.93 1.82
CA PRO A 186 -7.16 8.12 0.71
C PRO A 186 -6.38 8.35 -0.59
N GLU A 187 -5.86 9.56 -0.84
CA GLU A 187 -5.06 9.90 -2.00
C GLU A 187 -3.71 9.18 -2.00
N LEU A 188 -3.10 9.06 -0.81
CA LEU A 188 -1.88 8.27 -0.66
C LEU A 188 -2.15 6.78 -0.92
N LYS A 189 -3.27 6.28 -0.44
CA LYS A 189 -3.67 4.89 -0.71
C LYS A 189 -3.83 4.65 -2.22
N ASP A 190 -4.49 5.57 -2.94
CA ASP A 190 -4.64 5.50 -4.38
C ASP A 190 -3.28 5.51 -5.10
N LEU A 191 -2.36 6.42 -4.70
CA LEU A 191 -0.99 6.44 -5.22
C LEU A 191 -0.28 5.09 -5.02
N LEU A 192 -0.38 4.50 -3.81
CA LEU A 192 0.26 3.21 -3.51
C LEU A 192 -0.36 2.05 -4.30
N ASP A 193 -1.65 2.09 -4.59
CA ASP A 193 -2.34 1.10 -5.41
C ASP A 193 -1.94 1.24 -6.89
N ARG A 194 -1.77 2.46 -7.42
CA ARG A 194 -1.25 2.73 -8.76
C ARG A 194 0.22 2.31 -8.93
N ILE A 195 1.07 2.52 -7.91
CA ILE A 195 2.45 2.01 -7.90
C ILE A 195 2.45 0.48 -7.98
N LEU A 196 1.56 -0.18 -7.25
CA LEU A 196 1.44 -1.65 -7.27
C LEU A 196 0.98 -2.18 -8.65
N GLN A 197 0.14 -1.42 -9.35
CA GLN A 197 -0.35 -1.75 -10.70
C GLN A 197 0.66 -1.39 -11.80
N LEU A 198 1.83 -0.83 -11.44
CA LEU A 198 2.89 -0.43 -12.35
C LEU A 198 2.41 0.61 -13.38
N GLU A 199 1.55 1.53 -12.97
CA GLU A 199 0.99 2.58 -13.85
C GLU A 199 1.99 3.69 -14.19
N PHE A 200 3.13 3.76 -13.51
CA PHE A 200 4.15 4.77 -13.69
C PHE A 200 5.29 4.26 -14.56
N SER A 201 5.80 5.09 -15.46
CA SER A 201 6.93 4.73 -16.33
C SER A 201 8.28 4.87 -15.61
N ASP A 202 8.38 5.79 -14.65
CA ASP A 202 9.60 6.07 -13.91
C ASP A 202 9.33 6.64 -12.50
N THR A 203 10.38 6.79 -11.70
CA THR A 203 10.30 7.33 -10.33
C THR A 203 9.92 8.82 -10.33
N MET A 204 10.25 9.57 -11.38
CA MET A 204 9.87 10.98 -11.49
C MET A 204 8.35 11.15 -11.61
N GLU A 205 7.67 10.26 -12.30
CA GLU A 205 6.20 10.29 -12.37
C GLU A 205 5.57 9.99 -11.01
N ILE A 206 6.14 9.06 -10.24
CA ILE A 206 5.71 8.80 -8.85
C ILE A 206 5.88 10.06 -8.00
N TYR A 207 7.03 10.72 -8.12
CA TYR A 207 7.29 11.97 -7.38
C TYR A 207 6.30 13.09 -7.76
N LYS A 208 6.02 13.26 -9.05
CA LYS A 208 5.01 14.24 -9.52
C LYS A 208 3.62 13.92 -8.98
N ALA A 209 3.25 12.65 -8.85
CA ALA A 209 1.98 12.23 -8.25
C ALA A 209 1.97 12.39 -6.72
N TRP A 210 3.13 12.34 -6.07
CA TRP A 210 3.32 12.58 -4.65
C TRP A 210 3.13 14.06 -4.26
N LEU A 211 3.61 15.01 -5.08
CA LEU A 211 3.62 16.44 -4.74
C LEU A 211 2.25 16.99 -4.30
N PRO A 212 1.13 16.78 -5.02
CA PRO A 212 -0.16 17.29 -4.60
C PRO A 212 -0.63 16.68 -3.26
N ILE A 213 -0.25 15.42 -2.98
CA ILE A 213 -0.53 14.78 -1.69
C ILE A 213 0.26 15.48 -0.59
N ALA A 214 1.55 15.72 -0.82
CA ALA A 214 2.40 16.42 0.13
C ALA A 214 1.88 17.83 0.41
N GLU A 215 1.51 18.60 -0.60
CA GLU A 215 0.92 19.94 -0.45
C GLU A 215 -0.39 19.92 0.34
N GLN A 216 -1.25 18.95 0.09
CA GLN A 216 -2.53 18.81 0.77
C GLN A 216 -2.37 18.55 2.27
N TYR A 217 -1.37 17.79 2.68
CA TYR A 217 -1.21 17.32 4.06
C TYR A 217 -0.07 18.01 4.85
N ALA A 218 0.83 18.76 4.20
CA ALA A 218 1.98 19.42 4.84
C ALA A 218 1.63 20.43 5.95
N GLY A 219 0.40 20.91 6.03
CA GLY A 219 -0.05 21.87 7.07
C GLY A 219 -1.26 21.39 7.86
N VAL A 220 -1.59 20.11 7.74
CA VAL A 220 -2.78 19.56 8.40
C VAL A 220 -2.45 19.17 9.83
N ASP A 221 -3.23 19.71 10.77
CA ASP A 221 -3.20 19.35 12.17
C ASP A 221 -3.68 17.89 12.35
N GLU A 222 -2.89 17.07 13.03
CA GLU A 222 -3.19 15.64 13.25
C GLU A 222 -4.57 15.43 13.90
N GLU A 223 -5.01 16.32 14.79
CA GLU A 223 -6.35 16.29 15.38
C GLU A 223 -7.48 16.42 14.34
N LYS A 224 -7.26 17.24 13.31
CA LYS A 224 -8.24 17.38 12.21
C LYS A 224 -8.28 16.14 11.35
N LEU A 225 -7.13 15.51 11.12
CA LEU A 225 -7.02 14.28 10.37
C LEU A 225 -7.73 13.11 11.09
N GLU A 226 -7.60 13.03 12.41
CA GLU A 226 -8.31 12.03 13.22
C GLU A 226 -9.83 12.13 13.08
N LYS A 227 -10.35 13.33 13.12
CA LYS A 227 -11.78 13.58 12.94
C LYS A 227 -12.24 13.18 11.53
N GLN A 228 -11.45 13.50 10.49
CA GLN A 228 -11.78 13.10 9.10
C GLN A 228 -11.76 11.58 8.91
N GLY A 229 -10.76 10.88 9.46
CA GLY A 229 -10.67 9.42 9.43
C GLY A 229 -11.90 8.76 10.07
N PHE A 230 -12.31 9.22 11.26
CA PHE A 230 -13.50 8.73 11.94
C PHE A 230 -14.77 8.90 11.09
N PHE A 231 -14.99 10.10 10.52
CA PHE A 231 -16.15 10.37 9.68
C PHE A 231 -16.17 9.54 8.39
N SER A 232 -15.01 9.28 7.78
CA SER A 232 -14.90 8.44 6.58
C SER A 232 -15.29 6.99 6.87
N VAL A 233 -14.81 6.42 7.97
CA VAL A 233 -15.14 5.07 8.42
C VAL A 233 -16.62 4.96 8.81
N LEU A 234 -17.17 5.99 9.50
CA LEU A 234 -18.58 6.05 9.87
C LEU A 234 -19.47 6.10 8.62
N LYS A 235 -19.12 6.95 7.64
CA LYS A 235 -19.86 7.08 6.38
C LYS A 235 -19.86 5.77 5.59
N GLU A 236 -18.74 5.04 5.56
CA GLU A 236 -18.68 3.74 4.89
C GLU A 236 -19.52 2.67 5.60
N LYS A 237 -19.46 2.61 6.95
CA LYS A 237 -20.33 1.73 7.74
C LYS A 237 -21.81 2.06 7.50
N LEU A 238 -22.19 3.33 7.53
CA LEU A 238 -23.55 3.78 7.23
C LEU A 238 -23.99 3.40 5.81
N LYS A 239 -23.10 3.51 4.82
CA LYS A 239 -23.38 3.11 3.43
C LYS A 239 -23.62 1.59 3.31
N LYS A 240 -22.83 0.77 4.03
CA LYS A 240 -23.03 -0.69 4.09
C LYS A 240 -24.34 -1.06 4.76
N ILE A 241 -24.68 -0.40 5.90
CA ILE A 241 -25.94 -0.60 6.63
C ILE A 241 -27.13 -0.16 5.77
N SER A 242 -27.04 0.99 5.09
CA SER A 242 -28.07 1.46 4.17
C SER A 242 -28.28 0.48 3.00
N GLY A 243 -27.22 -0.10 2.45
CA GLY A 243 -27.32 -1.14 1.42
C GLY A 243 -28.02 -2.41 1.91
N PHE A 244 -27.72 -2.84 3.13
CA PHE A 244 -28.40 -3.97 3.76
C PHE A 244 -29.88 -3.66 4.08
N LEU A 245 -30.18 -2.48 4.65
CA LEU A 245 -31.53 -2.02 4.91
C LEU A 245 -32.39 -1.96 3.64
N LYS A 246 -31.86 -1.45 2.54
CA LYS A 246 -32.57 -1.45 1.24
C LYS A 246 -32.92 -2.86 0.79
N LYS A 247 -32.01 -3.83 0.86
CA LYS A 247 -32.26 -5.23 0.52
C LYS A 247 -33.29 -5.88 1.45
N ALA A 248 -33.19 -5.65 2.76
CA ALA A 248 -34.15 -6.15 3.74
C ALA A 248 -35.55 -5.57 3.51
N PHE A 249 -35.66 -4.27 3.22
CA PHE A 249 -36.92 -3.60 2.93
C PHE A 249 -37.57 -4.15 1.63
N THR A 250 -36.79 -4.40 0.60
CA THR A 250 -37.29 -5.02 -0.65
C THR A 250 -37.83 -6.42 -0.39
N LEU A 251 -37.17 -7.22 0.45
CA LEU A 251 -37.63 -8.56 0.85
C LEU A 251 -38.95 -8.51 1.64
N VAL A 252 -39.09 -7.53 2.55
CA VAL A 252 -40.33 -7.32 3.34
C VAL A 252 -41.48 -6.95 2.42
N ILE A 253 -41.28 -6.02 1.46
CA ILE A 253 -42.33 -5.63 0.51
C ILE A 253 -42.74 -6.82 -0.35
N LEU A 254 -41.77 -7.62 -0.84
CA LEU A 254 -42.05 -8.81 -1.62
C LEU A 254 -42.83 -9.86 -0.82
N GLY A 255 -42.47 -10.05 0.46
CA GLY A 255 -43.18 -10.94 1.37
C GLY A 255 -44.63 -10.50 1.61
N MET A 256 -44.84 -9.19 1.82
CA MET A 256 -46.20 -8.62 1.96
C MET A 256 -47.05 -8.77 0.68
N ALA A 257 -46.45 -8.56 -0.49
CA ALA A 257 -47.14 -8.78 -1.78
C ALA A 257 -47.55 -10.24 -1.99
N ILE A 258 -46.68 -11.18 -1.65
CA ILE A 258 -47.00 -12.65 -1.70
C ILE A 258 -48.11 -12.98 -0.71
N ALA A 259 -48.03 -12.50 0.54
CA ALA A 259 -49.07 -12.71 1.54
C ALA A 259 -50.43 -12.13 1.12
N TYR A 260 -50.43 -10.94 0.50
CA TYR A 260 -51.63 -10.33 -0.04
C TYR A 260 -52.24 -11.14 -1.19
N LEU A 261 -51.42 -11.65 -2.10
CA LEU A 261 -51.86 -12.53 -3.17
C LEU A 261 -52.47 -13.83 -2.63
N LEU A 262 -51.85 -14.48 -1.66
CA LEU A 262 -52.35 -15.71 -1.03
C LEU A 262 -53.67 -15.44 -0.29
N PHE A 263 -53.80 -14.31 0.38
CA PHE A 263 -55.05 -13.89 1.06
C PHE A 263 -56.17 -13.62 0.04
N SER A 264 -55.87 -12.97 -1.08
CA SER A 264 -56.82 -12.71 -2.17
C SER A 264 -57.33 -14.01 -2.78
N ILE A 265 -56.43 -14.95 -3.09
CA ILE A 265 -56.78 -16.29 -3.64
C ILE A 265 -57.69 -17.01 -2.63
N LYS A 266 -57.38 -17.01 -1.34
CA LYS A 266 -58.18 -17.65 -0.29
C LYS A 266 -59.58 -17.05 -0.19
N ASN A 267 -59.74 -15.74 -0.40
CA ASN A 267 -61.06 -15.08 -0.40
C ASN A 267 -61.87 -15.34 -1.69
N PHE A 268 -61.18 -15.47 -2.85
CA PHE A 268 -61.84 -15.83 -4.11
C PHE A 268 -62.29 -17.31 -4.17
N THR A 269 -61.65 -18.20 -3.40
CA THR A 269 -61.98 -19.63 -3.36
C THR A 269 -63.01 -20.00 -2.30
N LYS A 270 -63.61 -19.06 -1.56
CA LYS A 270 -64.75 -19.32 -0.68
C LYS A 270 -66.04 -19.24 -1.46
N PRO A 271 -66.78 -20.36 -1.73
CA PRO A 271 -68.08 -20.36 -2.36
C PRO A 271 -69.12 -19.99 -1.31
N THR A 272 -69.38 -18.70 -1.05
CA THR A 272 -70.26 -18.29 0.06
C THR A 272 -71.56 -17.62 -0.34
N VAL A 273 -71.91 -17.56 -1.61
CA VAL A 273 -73.11 -16.82 -2.00
C VAL A 273 -74.21 -17.72 -2.63
N GLN A 274 -73.89 -18.93 -3.08
CA GLN A 274 -74.95 -19.75 -3.78
C GLN A 274 -75.82 -20.61 -2.86
N LYS A 275 -75.42 -20.96 -1.66
CA LYS A 275 -76.22 -21.85 -0.81
C LYS A 275 -77.38 -21.15 -0.12
N ASP A 276 -77.28 -19.90 0.22
CA ASP A 276 -78.34 -19.18 0.96
C ASP A 276 -79.47 -18.68 0.05
N ILE A 277 -79.16 -18.32 -1.23
CA ILE A 277 -80.18 -17.87 -2.17
C ILE A 277 -81.13 -19.03 -2.56
N TYR A 278 -80.64 -20.23 -2.75
CA TYR A 278 -81.48 -21.39 -3.09
C TYR A 278 -82.29 -21.86 -1.89
N LYS A 279 -81.85 -21.72 -0.69
CA LYS A 279 -82.61 -22.08 0.52
C LYS A 279 -83.79 -21.15 0.78
N THR A 280 -83.63 -19.86 0.56
CA THR A 280 -84.70 -18.85 0.73
C THR A 280 -85.75 -18.96 -0.35
N ILE A 281 -85.40 -19.29 -1.57
CA ILE A 281 -86.37 -19.47 -2.66
C ILE A 281 -87.18 -20.79 -2.50
N GLY A 282 -86.55 -21.84 -1.96
CA GLY A 282 -87.25 -23.11 -1.67
C GLY A 282 -88.31 -23.01 -0.58
N ASP A 283 -88.05 -22.31 0.48
CA ASP A 283 -89.01 -22.14 1.63
C ASP A 283 -90.21 -21.22 1.25
N MET A 284 -90.04 -20.24 0.39
CA MET A 284 -91.14 -19.40 -0.05
C MET A 284 -92.19 -20.11 -0.97
N THR A 285 -91.72 -21.08 -1.72
CA THR A 285 -92.61 -21.81 -2.64
C THR A 285 -93.45 -22.84 -1.89
N ILE A 286 -93.07 -23.30 -0.74
CA ILE A 286 -93.85 -24.28 0.07
C ILE A 286 -94.89 -23.57 0.89
N ILE A 287 -94.71 -22.36 1.37
CA ILE A 287 -95.66 -21.63 2.18
C ILE A 287 -96.86 -21.08 1.36
N SER A 288 -96.67 -20.75 0.09
CA SER A 288 -97.78 -20.28 -0.80
C SER A 288 -98.73 -21.41 -1.26
N HIS A 289 -98.28 -22.67 -1.17
CA HIS A 289 -99.20 -23.77 -1.58
C HIS A 289 -100.03 -24.38 -0.44
N ILE A 290 -99.71 -24.07 0.82
CA ILE A 290 -100.49 -24.60 1.98
C ILE A 290 -101.62 -23.65 2.37
N GLU A 291 -101.55 -22.41 2.08
CA GLU A 291 -102.63 -21.44 2.37
C GLU A 291 -103.81 -21.41 1.33
N SER A 292 -103.68 -22.01 0.14
CA SER A 292 -104.69 -22.09 -0.86
C SER A 292 -105.59 -23.34 -0.79
N GLU A 293 -105.30 -24.31 0.06
CA GLU A 293 -106.10 -25.55 0.22
C GLU A 293 -107.00 -25.53 1.46
N THR A 294 -107.00 -24.48 2.27
CA THR A 294 -107.81 -24.43 3.52
C THR A 294 -109.00 -23.47 3.50
N GLU A 295 -109.33 -22.90 2.33
CA GLU A 295 -110.54 -22.00 2.18
C GLU A 295 -111.65 -22.49 1.30
N GLU A 296 -111.66 -23.79 0.84
CA GLU A 296 -112.76 -24.34 0.08
C GLU A 296 -113.33 -25.61 0.71
N SER A 297 -113.89 -25.53 1.93
CA SER A 297 -114.87 -26.50 2.39
C SER A 297 -115.65 -25.97 3.58
N HIS A 298 -116.68 -25.07 3.29
CA HIS A 298 -117.89 -24.92 4.08
C HIS A 298 -118.81 -23.94 3.32
N GLU A 299 -119.75 -24.52 2.64
CA GLU A 299 -121.19 -24.46 2.35
C GLU A 299 -121.48 -24.86 0.89
#